data_0e7506128b8ea635b197830a6feb6d7d
#
_entry.id   0e7506128b8ea635b197830a6feb6d7d
#
_cell.length_a   1.000
_cell.length_b   1.000
_cell.length_c   1.000
_cell.angle_alpha   90.00
_cell.angle_beta   90.00
_cell.angle_gamma   90.00
#
_symmetry.space_group_name_H-M   'P 1'
#
loop_
_entity.id
_entity.type
_entity.pdbx_description
1 polymer ?
#
loop_
_entity_poly.entity_id
_entity_poly.type
_entity_poly.pdbx_seq_one_letter_code
_entity_poly.pdbx_strand_id
1 'polypeptide(L)'
;MVWSFLSGSFFVPMFIYTRINNKRSERMKENDFITITNIKEYIEMGMIKIGEVLHLKKEPENAYDMEAILVEDKNEIPIGHVANSVNSVAKGTHSAGYIYQSFKDSILCTVKFIYHDMIIAQIHSSREDSEDMHN
;
A
#
# COMPACT_ATOMS: atom_id res chain seq x y z
N MET A 1 16.79 -23.39 -23.29
CA MET A 1 16.49 -23.46 -22.53
C MET A 1 16.92 -23.67 -21.57
N VAL A 2 17.40 -23.50 -21.43
CA VAL A 2 17.67 -23.84 -20.64
C VAL A 2 17.11 -24.04 -19.63
N TRP A 3 16.88 -24.57 -19.52
CA TRP A 3 16.30 -24.87 -18.59
C TRP A 3 16.74 -25.67 -18.00
N SER A 4 17.56 -26.06 -17.99
CA SER A 4 17.66 -26.67 -17.51
C SER A 4 17.93 -26.95 -17.00
N PHE A 5 18.17 -27.34 -16.77
CA PHE A 5 18.07 -27.87 -16.24
C PHE A 5 18.10 -28.30 -16.09
N LEU A 6 18.26 -28.45 -16.15
CA LEU A 6 17.93 -28.98 -15.98
C LEU A 6 17.80 -29.46 -15.69
N SER A 7 17.83 -29.95 -15.88
CA SER A 7 17.38 -30.42 -15.60
C SER A 7 16.71 -30.59 -15.26
N GLY A 8 16.68 -30.94 -15.71
CA GLY A 8 15.65 -31.04 -15.59
C GLY A 8 15.02 -30.61 -14.84
N SER A 9 15.23 -30.83 -14.64
CA SER A 9 14.39 -30.27 -13.97
C SER A 9 14.00 -29.13 -14.57
N PHE A 10 12.90 -29.04 -14.69
CA PHE A 10 12.39 -27.85 -15.09
C PHE A 10 12.57 -26.80 -14.09
N PHE A 11 12.92 -25.68 -14.47
CA PHE A 11 12.97 -24.58 -13.54
C PHE A 11 12.68 -23.31 -14.30
N VAL A 12 12.21 -22.32 -13.57
CA VAL A 12 11.96 -21.02 -14.12
C VAL A 12 13.25 -20.22 -14.03
N PRO A 13 13.70 -19.63 -15.11
CA PRO A 13 14.91 -18.83 -15.05
C PRO A 13 14.79 -17.69 -14.05
N MET A 14 15.83 -17.50 -13.28
CA MET A 14 15.84 -16.48 -12.23
C MET A 14 15.59 -15.08 -12.77
N PHE A 15 16.04 -14.79 -13.98
CA PHE A 15 15.86 -13.46 -14.52
C PHE A 15 14.37 -13.14 -14.75
N ILE A 16 13.57 -14.14 -15.07
CA ILE A 16 12.13 -13.94 -15.22
C ILE A 16 11.48 -13.65 -13.89
N TYR A 17 11.89 -14.39 -12.87
CA TYR A 17 11.37 -14.20 -11.54
C TYR A 17 11.71 -12.80 -11.01
N THR A 18 12.95 -12.38 -11.21
CA THR A 18 13.40 -11.05 -10.78
C THR A 18 12.63 -9.94 -11.49
N ARG A 19 12.42 -10.11 -12.80
CA ARG A 19 11.69 -9.11 -13.56
C ARG A 19 10.26 -8.98 -13.09
N ILE A 20 9.60 -10.10 -12.79
CA ILE A 20 8.23 -10.07 -12.29
C ILE A 20 8.17 -9.36 -10.95
N ASN A 21 9.10 -9.65 -10.06
CA ASN A 21 9.15 -9.02 -8.75
C ASN A 21 9.41 -7.52 -8.85
N ASN A 22 10.31 -7.11 -9.73
CA ASN A 22 10.59 -5.70 -9.92
C ASN A 22 9.36 -4.95 -10.41
N LYS A 23 8.64 -5.56 -11.34
CA LYS A 23 7.41 -4.94 -11.81
C LYS A 23 6.40 -4.75 -10.70
N ARG A 24 6.30 -5.73 -9.80
CA ARG A 24 5.35 -5.63 -8.70
C ARG A 24 5.73 -4.54 -7.72
N SER A 25 7.01 -4.32 -7.48
CA SER A 25 7.45 -3.29 -6.56
C SER A 25 7.38 -1.90 -7.14
N GLU A 26 7.27 -1.78 -8.46
CA GLU A 26 7.24 -0.48 -9.11
C GLU A 26 5.83 0.09 -9.23
N ARG A 27 4.81 -0.75 -9.13
CA ARG A 27 3.46 -0.28 -9.41
C ARG A 27 2.43 -0.96 -8.53
N MET A 28 1.63 -0.17 -7.85
CA MET A 28 0.49 -0.68 -7.10
C MET A 28 -0.66 -0.99 -8.04
N LYS A 29 -1.36 -2.07 -7.74
CA LYS A 29 -2.51 -2.49 -8.51
C LYS A 29 -3.79 -2.03 -7.82
N GLU A 30 -4.86 -1.91 -8.60
CA GLU A 30 -6.14 -1.47 -8.07
C GLU A 30 -6.69 -2.36 -6.95
N ASN A 31 -6.22 -3.60 -6.90
CA ASN A 31 -6.72 -4.54 -5.90
C ASN A 31 -5.79 -4.70 -4.70
N ASP A 32 -4.84 -3.80 -4.53
CA ASP A 32 -3.95 -3.88 -3.41
C ASP A 32 -4.57 -3.21 -2.18
N PHE A 33 -4.44 -3.88 -1.04
CA PHE A 33 -5.02 -3.44 0.22
C PHE A 33 -3.94 -3.13 1.24
N ILE A 34 -4.25 -2.21 2.14
CA ILE A 34 -3.37 -1.85 3.25
C ILE A 34 -4.16 -1.88 4.54
N THR A 35 -3.43 -1.96 5.65
CA THR A 35 -4.01 -1.83 6.98
C THR A 35 -3.65 -0.46 7.54
N ILE A 36 -4.64 0.23 8.08
CA ILE A 36 -4.44 1.53 8.73
C ILE A 36 -4.64 1.33 10.22
N THR A 37 -3.68 1.82 11.01
CA THR A 37 -3.68 1.67 12.47
C THR A 37 -3.60 3.03 13.13
N ASN A 38 -3.62 3.04 14.47
CA ASN A 38 -3.62 4.27 15.28
C ASN A 38 -4.82 5.16 14.99
N ILE A 39 -5.96 4.52 14.72
CA ILE A 39 -7.16 5.21 14.25
C ILE A 39 -8.37 4.91 15.13
N LYS A 40 -8.13 4.26 16.27
CA LYS A 40 -9.21 3.80 17.14
C LYS A 40 -10.18 4.91 17.54
N GLU A 41 -9.63 6.06 17.93
CA GLU A 41 -10.47 7.15 18.39
C GLU A 41 -11.44 7.64 17.31
N TYR A 42 -10.93 7.74 16.08
CA TYR A 42 -11.76 8.20 14.97
C TYR A 42 -12.84 7.19 14.62
N ILE A 43 -12.54 5.90 14.77
CA ILE A 43 -13.51 4.85 14.54
C ILE A 43 -14.61 4.93 15.60
N GLU A 44 -14.22 5.07 16.87
CA GLU A 44 -15.17 5.12 17.98
C GLU A 44 -16.07 6.35 17.92
N MET A 45 -15.54 7.45 17.41
CA MET A 45 -16.31 8.67 17.24
C MET A 45 -17.20 8.66 16.00
N GLY A 46 -17.14 7.58 15.21
CA GLY A 46 -17.94 7.47 13.99
C GLY A 46 -17.53 8.41 12.88
N MET A 47 -16.29 8.86 12.91
CA MET A 47 -15.78 9.82 11.93
C MET A 47 -15.30 9.17 10.64
N ILE A 48 -15.14 7.85 10.66
CA ILE A 48 -14.65 7.11 9.49
C ILE A 48 -15.72 6.13 9.05
N LYS A 49 -16.04 6.15 7.77
CA LYS A 49 -17.09 5.29 7.22
C LYS A 49 -16.56 4.49 6.03
N ILE A 50 -17.17 3.31 5.86
CA ILE A 50 -16.87 2.47 4.70
C ILE A 50 -17.22 3.23 3.44
N GLY A 51 -16.31 3.19 2.45
CA GLY A 51 -16.49 3.92 1.19
C GLY A 51 -15.82 5.28 1.18
N GLU A 52 -15.36 5.74 2.34
CA GLU A 52 -14.70 7.04 2.41
C GLU A 52 -13.32 6.99 1.77
N VAL A 53 -12.94 8.08 1.10
CA VAL A 53 -11.63 8.20 0.46
C VAL A 53 -10.69 8.92 1.41
N LEU A 54 -9.51 8.33 1.61
CA LEU A 54 -8.48 8.87 2.48
C LEU A 54 -7.23 9.13 1.68
N HIS A 55 -6.38 10.00 2.21
CA HIS A 55 -5.12 10.37 1.58
C HIS A 55 -3.96 9.71 2.32
N LEU A 56 -3.06 9.09 1.59
CA LEU A 56 -1.85 8.51 2.13
C LEU A 56 -0.70 9.43 1.75
N LYS A 57 0.08 9.85 2.72
CA LYS A 57 1.13 10.83 2.50
C LYS A 57 2.42 10.35 3.14
N LYS A 58 3.51 10.36 2.39
CA LYS A 58 4.80 9.93 2.94
C LYS A 58 5.30 10.91 3.99
N GLU A 59 5.93 10.37 5.02
CA GLU A 59 6.58 11.15 6.05
C GLU A 59 8.07 10.81 6.10
N PRO A 60 8.87 11.25 5.14
CA PRO A 60 10.29 10.87 5.07
C PRO A 60 11.10 11.39 6.26
N GLU A 61 10.59 12.39 6.98
CA GLU A 61 11.29 12.94 8.13
C GLU A 61 10.83 12.36 9.46
N ASN A 62 10.02 11.30 9.42
CA ASN A 62 9.56 10.64 10.63
C ASN A 62 10.76 10.06 11.38
N ALA A 63 10.87 10.40 12.67
CA ALA A 63 12.03 10.02 13.48
C ALA A 63 12.08 8.53 13.79
N TYR A 64 10.94 7.85 13.75
CA TYR A 64 10.85 6.45 14.16
C TYR A 64 10.77 5.48 13.00
N ASP A 65 10.34 5.93 11.84
CA ASP A 65 10.14 5.05 10.70
C ASP A 65 10.33 5.85 9.42
N MET A 66 11.40 5.56 8.71
CA MET A 66 11.72 6.26 7.46
C MET A 66 10.73 5.95 6.35
N GLU A 67 9.96 4.90 6.52
CA GLU A 67 8.94 4.50 5.54
C GLU A 67 7.53 4.79 6.05
N ALA A 68 7.40 5.71 6.99
CA ALA A 68 6.11 6.05 7.55
C ALA A 68 5.21 6.70 6.50
N ILE A 69 3.96 6.26 6.49
CA ILE A 69 2.95 6.83 5.62
C ILE A 69 1.78 7.28 6.50
N LEU A 70 1.57 8.58 6.51
CA LEU A 70 0.50 9.21 7.27
C LEU A 70 -0.82 9.05 6.51
N VAL A 71 -1.90 8.85 7.25
CA VAL A 71 -3.23 8.80 6.66
C VAL A 71 -3.98 10.06 7.10
N GLU A 72 -4.52 10.77 6.12
CA GLU A 72 -5.27 11.99 6.36
C GLU A 72 -6.68 11.86 5.78
N ASP A 73 -7.62 12.54 6.41
CA ASP A 73 -8.96 12.59 5.87
C ASP A 73 -9.06 13.64 4.74
N LYS A 74 -10.27 13.85 4.22
CA LYS A 74 -10.48 14.78 3.11
C LYS A 74 -10.14 16.23 3.47
N ASN A 75 -10.08 16.55 4.76
CA ASN A 75 -9.75 17.90 5.23
C ASN A 75 -8.28 18.00 5.61
N GLU A 76 -7.46 17.02 5.23
CA GLU A 76 -6.03 16.96 5.53
C GLU A 76 -5.74 16.87 7.02
N ILE A 77 -6.67 16.28 7.77
CA ILE A 77 -6.48 16.05 9.20
C ILE A 77 -5.85 14.68 9.37
N PRO A 78 -4.69 14.58 10.04
CA PRO A 78 -4.05 13.29 10.29
C PRO A 78 -4.94 12.41 11.17
N ILE A 79 -5.17 11.18 10.74
CA ILE A 79 -6.05 10.28 11.46
C ILE A 79 -5.39 8.95 11.84
N GLY A 80 -4.27 8.61 11.21
CA GLY A 80 -3.62 7.34 11.51
C GLY A 80 -2.41 7.13 10.63
N HIS A 81 -1.92 5.90 10.61
CA HIS A 81 -0.75 5.53 9.80
C HIS A 81 -0.98 4.18 9.12
N VAL A 82 -0.33 3.98 8.00
CA VAL A 82 -0.31 2.67 7.35
C VAL A 82 0.57 1.75 8.19
N ALA A 83 0.06 0.57 8.49
CA ALA A 83 0.78 -0.41 9.30
C ALA A 83 2.08 -0.83 8.61
N ASN A 84 3.15 -0.94 9.37
CA ASN A 84 4.47 -1.29 8.82
C ASN A 84 5.19 -2.40 9.58
N SER A 85 4.61 -2.98 10.60
CA SER A 85 5.23 -4.10 11.32
C SER A 85 4.46 -5.38 11.08
N VAL A 86 5.16 -6.52 11.20
CA VAL A 86 4.53 -7.82 10.98
C VAL A 86 3.38 -8.07 11.94
N ASN A 87 3.39 -7.39 13.08
CA ASN A 87 2.33 -7.57 14.07
C ASN A 87 1.10 -6.70 13.82
N SER A 88 1.24 -5.68 12.99
CA SER A 88 0.14 -4.75 12.75
C SER A 88 -0.45 -4.86 11.35
N VAL A 89 0.29 -5.44 10.42
CA VAL A 89 -0.17 -5.62 9.04
C VAL A 89 -1.10 -6.83 8.97
N ALA A 90 -2.35 -6.61 8.64
CA ALA A 90 -3.31 -7.71 8.53
C ALA A 90 -2.94 -8.61 7.34
N LYS A 91 -3.21 -9.90 7.50
CA LYS A 91 -2.90 -10.86 6.46
C LYS A 91 -3.66 -10.51 5.18
N GLY A 92 -2.93 -10.50 4.07
CA GLY A 92 -3.52 -10.15 2.78
C GLY A 92 -3.39 -8.68 2.43
N THR A 93 -2.82 -7.87 3.33
CA THR A 93 -2.58 -6.45 3.05
C THR A 93 -1.08 -6.20 2.94
N HIS A 94 -0.73 -5.05 2.39
CA HIS A 94 0.67 -4.65 2.23
C HIS A 94 1.09 -3.67 3.32
N SER A 95 2.34 -3.77 3.73
CA SER A 95 2.91 -2.84 4.70
C SER A 95 3.23 -1.50 4.06
N ALA A 96 3.44 -0.49 4.90
CA ALA A 96 3.88 0.82 4.43
C ALA A 96 5.18 0.71 3.64
N GLY A 97 6.14 -0.07 4.15
CA GLY A 97 7.41 -0.25 3.46
C GLY A 97 7.25 -0.85 2.07
N TYR A 98 6.31 -1.77 1.93
CA TYR A 98 6.06 -2.39 0.63
C TYR A 98 5.55 -1.38 -0.40
N ILE A 99 4.63 -0.51 0.00
CA ILE A 99 4.02 0.44 -0.94
C ILE A 99 4.78 1.76 -1.05
N TYR A 100 5.75 1.99 -0.18
CA TYR A 100 6.44 3.28 -0.09
C TYR A 100 7.04 3.72 -1.41
N GLN A 101 7.62 2.77 -2.18
CA GLN A 101 8.26 3.08 -3.45
C GLN A 101 7.30 3.12 -4.63
N SER A 102 6.04 2.79 -4.42
CA SER A 102 5.10 2.66 -5.53
C SER A 102 4.38 3.96 -5.88
N PHE A 103 4.58 5.00 -5.10
CA PHE A 103 4.03 6.32 -5.42
C PHE A 103 5.02 7.39 -4.99
N LYS A 104 4.83 8.61 -5.49
CA LYS A 104 5.82 9.67 -5.27
C LYS A 104 5.64 10.36 -3.93
N ASP A 105 4.58 11.13 -3.76
CA ASP A 105 4.35 11.89 -2.54
C ASP A 105 3.10 11.46 -1.81
N SER A 106 2.03 11.23 -2.54
CA SER A 106 0.75 10.85 -1.94
C SER A 106 -0.06 10.01 -2.91
N ILE A 107 -1.00 9.25 -2.35
CA ILE A 107 -1.91 8.42 -3.13
C ILE A 107 -3.20 8.30 -2.34
N LEU A 108 -4.28 7.97 -3.03
CA LEU A 108 -5.59 7.84 -2.41
C LEU A 108 -5.91 6.39 -2.11
N CYS A 109 -6.76 6.18 -1.12
CA CYS A 109 -7.30 4.86 -0.83
C CYS A 109 -8.75 4.99 -0.41
N THR A 110 -9.49 3.88 -0.49
CA THR A 110 -10.90 3.83 -0.08
C THR A 110 -11.06 2.86 1.06
N VAL A 111 -11.77 3.28 2.10
CA VAL A 111 -12.07 2.42 3.25
C VAL A 111 -13.00 1.30 2.80
N LYS A 112 -12.57 0.05 2.99
CA LYS A 112 -13.35 -1.12 2.61
C LYS A 112 -13.92 -1.86 3.80
N PHE A 113 -13.14 -1.98 4.87
CA PHE A 113 -13.57 -2.68 6.09
C PHE A 113 -13.08 -1.93 7.31
N ILE A 114 -13.89 -1.94 8.35
CA ILE A 114 -13.50 -1.39 9.65
C ILE A 114 -13.62 -2.55 10.65
N TYR A 115 -12.53 -2.83 11.36
CA TYR A 115 -12.49 -3.95 12.28
C TYR A 115 -11.78 -3.54 13.56
N HIS A 116 -12.52 -3.45 14.66
CA HIS A 116 -11.98 -3.02 15.96
C HIS A 116 -11.26 -1.67 15.85
N ASP A 117 -9.95 -1.69 15.91
CA ASP A 117 -9.15 -0.48 15.92
C ASP A 117 -8.31 -0.33 14.65
N MET A 118 -8.70 -1.03 13.59
CA MET A 118 -7.99 -0.93 12.32
C MET A 118 -8.95 -0.78 11.14
N ILE A 119 -8.42 -0.28 10.06
CA ILE A 119 -9.16 -0.14 8.80
C ILE A 119 -8.39 -0.89 7.72
N ILE A 120 -9.13 -1.58 6.88
CA ILE A 120 -8.57 -2.15 5.65
C ILE A 120 -9.03 -1.25 4.52
N ALA A 121 -8.08 -0.71 3.77
CA ALA A 121 -8.37 0.20 2.68
C ALA A 121 -7.76 -0.30 1.37
N GLN A 122 -8.44 -0.01 0.29
CA GLN A 122 -7.99 -0.38 -1.05
C GLN A 122 -7.30 0.82 -1.66
N ILE A 123 -6.10 0.59 -2.18
CA ILE A 123 -5.32 1.66 -2.80
C ILE A 123 -5.84 1.92 -4.20
N HIS A 124 -5.92 3.19 -4.56
CA HIS A 124 -6.20 3.57 -5.93
C HIS A 124 -4.91 3.51 -6.73
N SER A 125 -4.99 3.05 -7.97
CA SER A 125 -3.84 3.10 -8.83
C SER A 125 -3.52 4.57 -9.09
N SER A 126 -2.26 4.90 -9.14
CA SER A 126 -1.89 6.27 -9.48
C SER A 126 -2.24 6.49 -10.95
N ARG A 127 -2.97 7.54 -11.19
CA ARG A 127 -3.37 7.86 -12.55
C ARG A 127 -2.41 8.80 -13.24
N GLU A 128 -1.32 9.10 -12.57
CA GLU A 128 -0.34 9.99 -13.16
C GLU A 128 0.15 9.49 -14.51
N ASP A 129 0.33 8.18 -14.58
CA ASP A 129 0.80 7.56 -15.83
C ASP A 129 -0.24 7.67 -16.95
N SER A 130 -1.50 7.61 -16.59
CA SER A 130 -2.54 7.65 -17.62
C SER A 130 -2.78 9.06 -18.12
N GLU A 131 -2.54 10.07 -17.30
CA GLU A 131 -2.64 11.44 -17.75
C GLU A 131 -1.50 11.80 -18.67
N ASP A 132 -0.31 11.32 -18.35
CA ASP A 132 0.85 11.55 -19.21
C ASP A 132 0.67 10.90 -20.58
N MET A 133 -0.05 9.81 -20.64
CA MET A 133 -0.28 9.12 -21.91
C MET A 133 -1.27 9.83 -22.81
N HIS A 134 -2.07 10.72 -22.27
CA HIS A 134 -3.05 11.47 -23.03
C HIS A 134 -2.50 12.74 -23.61
N ASN A 135 -1.35 13.12 -23.18
CA ASN A 135 -0.68 14.32 -23.64
C ASN A 135 0.45 13.94 -24.59
#